data_13111641c5651ba9b28398b4a8fc182e
#
_entry.id   13111641c5651ba9b28398b4a8fc182e
#
_cell.length_a   1.000
_cell.length_b   1.000
_cell.length_c   1.000
_cell.angle_alpha   90.00
_cell.angle_beta   90.00
_cell.angle_gamma   90.00
#
_symmetry.space_group_name_H-M   'P 1'
#
loop_
_entity.id
_entity.type
_entity.pdbx_description
1 polymer ?
#
loop_
_entity_poly.entity_id
_entity_poly.type
_entity_poly.pdbx_seq_one_letter_code
_entity_poly.pdbx_strand_id
1 'polypeptide(L)'
;MKVGIGYSNCEDAFVAGQQAAQSAIAQATFNNADLVLAFCSGRLNHQEFYRGLRRILGPEVNIFGGSAIGVITNSQTSYQGFPAAVAVLKFEDNYCQMAVASGLFNSPFKAGEQLAAALPTMPDASLLLLLYDSIKFAGSEHVAPVMNPSAPLLRGLELNLSSAVPVAGAGLLGDQGFGHTQQFCGKSIAQQSASALVFGGNLTSYIG
;
A
#
# COMPACT_ATOMS: atom_id res chain seq x y z
N MET A 1 -1.18 9.90 17.39
CA MET A 1 -0.95 8.66 16.61
C MET A 1 0.27 7.94 17.14
N LYS A 2 0.20 6.62 17.35
CA LYS A 2 1.32 5.77 17.79
C LYS A 2 1.66 4.78 16.68
N VAL A 3 2.93 4.41 16.55
CA VAL A 3 3.43 3.56 15.45
C VAL A 3 4.42 2.53 16.01
N GLY A 4 4.34 1.30 15.51
CA GLY A 4 5.37 0.27 15.67
C GLY A 4 5.82 -0.22 14.31
N ILE A 5 7.12 -0.43 14.10
CA ILE A 5 7.71 -0.80 12.82
C ILE A 5 8.40 -2.16 12.93
N GLY A 6 8.15 -3.03 11.95
CA GLY A 6 8.77 -4.34 11.87
C GLY A 6 9.36 -4.62 10.50
N TYR A 7 10.34 -5.51 10.47
CA TYR A 7 11.08 -5.90 9.29
C TYR A 7 11.28 -7.43 9.26
N SER A 8 11.33 -7.98 8.05
CA SER A 8 11.78 -9.34 7.78
C SER A 8 12.52 -9.39 6.45
N ASN A 9 13.40 -10.37 6.29
CA ASN A 9 14.04 -10.72 5.02
C ASN A 9 14.00 -12.24 4.80
N CYS A 10 12.95 -12.90 5.28
CA CYS A 10 12.73 -14.33 5.14
C CYS A 10 12.21 -14.66 3.74
N GLU A 11 12.76 -15.73 3.14
CA GLU A 11 12.32 -16.22 1.83
C GLU A 11 10.92 -16.86 1.89
N ASP A 12 10.57 -17.51 3.00
CA ASP A 12 9.22 -18.01 3.21
C ASP A 12 8.27 -16.82 3.44
N ALA A 13 7.38 -16.59 2.49
CA ALA A 13 6.48 -15.45 2.48
C ALA A 13 5.54 -15.41 3.69
N PHE A 14 5.01 -16.56 4.12
CA PHE A 14 4.13 -16.63 5.29
C PHE A 14 4.90 -16.29 6.57
N VAL A 15 6.08 -16.84 6.72
CA VAL A 15 6.98 -16.55 7.87
C VAL A 15 7.44 -15.09 7.84
N ALA A 16 7.74 -14.54 6.65
CA ALA A 16 8.10 -13.12 6.51
C ALA A 16 6.98 -12.20 7.02
N GLY A 17 5.74 -12.50 6.66
CA GLY A 17 4.57 -11.76 7.14
C GLY A 17 4.42 -11.84 8.65
N GLN A 18 4.59 -13.03 9.24
CA GLN A 18 4.53 -13.22 10.68
C GLN A 18 5.63 -12.44 11.41
N GLN A 19 6.90 -12.59 10.98
CA GLN A 19 8.05 -11.94 11.60
C GLN A 19 7.95 -10.42 11.57
N ALA A 20 7.60 -9.85 10.39
CA ALA A 20 7.45 -8.41 10.25
C ALA A 20 6.31 -7.86 11.14
N ALA A 21 5.17 -8.54 11.19
CA ALA A 21 4.06 -8.15 12.05
C ALA A 21 4.38 -8.29 13.54
N GLN A 22 5.01 -9.39 13.97
CA GLN A 22 5.43 -9.61 15.35
C GLN A 22 6.42 -8.55 15.81
N SER A 23 7.42 -8.24 14.97
CA SER A 23 8.40 -7.19 15.24
C SER A 23 7.74 -5.82 15.38
N ALA A 24 6.77 -5.50 14.51
CA ALA A 24 6.04 -4.24 14.59
C ALA A 24 5.21 -4.11 15.88
N ILE A 25 4.49 -5.18 16.28
CA ILE A 25 3.73 -5.22 17.53
C ILE A 25 4.65 -5.13 18.75
N ALA A 26 5.78 -5.84 18.74
CA ALA A 26 6.74 -5.81 19.84
C ALA A 26 7.36 -4.42 20.07
N GLN A 27 7.51 -3.63 18.99
CA GLN A 27 7.96 -2.24 19.06
C GLN A 27 6.83 -1.28 19.47
N ALA A 28 5.58 -1.65 19.19
CA ALA A 28 4.42 -0.81 19.48
C ALA A 28 4.14 -0.76 21.00
N THR A 29 3.63 0.37 21.47
CA THR A 29 3.17 0.54 22.85
C THR A 29 1.67 0.27 23.02
N PHE A 30 1.06 -0.45 22.06
CA PHE A 30 -0.36 -0.77 22.00
C PHE A 30 -0.58 -2.17 21.42
N ASN A 31 -1.72 -2.78 21.71
CA ASN A 31 -2.01 -4.16 21.28
C ASN A 31 -2.92 -4.24 20.04
N ASN A 32 -3.73 -3.21 19.78
CA ASN A 32 -4.72 -3.20 18.70
C ASN A 32 -4.40 -2.09 17.72
N ALA A 33 -4.01 -2.44 16.51
CA ALA A 33 -3.79 -1.49 15.42
C ALA A 33 -5.12 -1.13 14.74
N ASP A 34 -5.24 0.11 14.31
CA ASP A 34 -6.36 0.59 13.49
C ASP A 34 -6.03 0.47 11.99
N LEU A 35 -4.74 0.58 11.66
CA LEU A 35 -4.23 0.48 10.30
C LEU A 35 -2.86 -0.22 10.29
N VAL A 36 -2.61 -0.95 9.23
CA VAL A 36 -1.30 -1.55 8.94
C VAL A 36 -0.85 -1.09 7.55
N LEU A 37 0.34 -0.50 7.47
CA LEU A 37 1.04 -0.31 6.21
C LEU A 37 1.99 -1.49 6.03
N ALA A 38 1.89 -2.20 4.91
CA ALA A 38 2.68 -3.40 4.66
C ALA A 38 3.24 -3.41 3.24
N PHE A 39 4.55 -3.54 3.12
CA PHE A 39 5.24 -3.64 1.85
C PHE A 39 6.17 -4.84 1.85
N CYS A 40 6.22 -5.56 0.74
CA CYS A 40 7.11 -6.70 0.59
C CYS A 40 7.70 -6.79 -0.82
N SER A 41 8.86 -7.44 -0.92
CA SER A 41 9.48 -7.73 -2.22
C SER A 41 8.51 -8.46 -3.15
N GLY A 42 8.48 -8.08 -4.42
CA GLY A 42 7.71 -8.77 -5.46
C GLY A 42 8.12 -10.23 -5.68
N ARG A 43 9.25 -10.65 -5.13
CA ARG A 43 9.70 -12.05 -5.14
C ARG A 43 8.93 -12.93 -4.16
N LEU A 44 8.32 -12.33 -3.13
CA LEU A 44 7.49 -13.05 -2.16
C LEU A 44 6.10 -13.36 -2.76
N ASN A 45 5.55 -14.50 -2.40
CA ASN A 45 4.14 -14.76 -2.66
C ASN A 45 3.28 -13.84 -1.78
N HIS A 46 2.63 -12.85 -2.38
CA HIS A 46 1.86 -11.83 -1.67
C HIS A 46 0.68 -12.41 -0.90
N GLN A 47 0.05 -13.46 -1.42
CA GLN A 47 -1.05 -14.13 -0.73
C GLN A 47 -0.58 -14.78 0.58
N GLU A 48 0.56 -15.48 0.55
CA GLU A 48 1.13 -16.12 1.72
C GLU A 48 1.66 -15.07 2.71
N PHE A 49 2.32 -14.02 2.23
CA PHE A 49 2.75 -12.90 3.06
C PHE A 49 1.55 -12.26 3.78
N TYR A 50 0.48 -11.96 3.06
CA TYR A 50 -0.74 -11.41 3.63
C TYR A 50 -1.39 -12.34 4.65
N ARG A 51 -1.41 -13.66 4.40
CA ARG A 51 -1.87 -14.66 5.38
C ARG A 51 -1.02 -14.66 6.64
N GLY A 52 0.31 -14.54 6.49
CA GLY A 52 1.24 -14.39 7.60
C GLY A 52 0.93 -13.16 8.45
N LEU A 53 0.69 -12.01 7.82
CA LEU A 53 0.24 -10.79 8.51
C LEU A 53 -1.04 -11.03 9.28
N ARG A 54 -2.06 -11.59 8.63
CA ARG A 54 -3.39 -11.87 9.22
C ARG A 54 -3.33 -12.82 10.42
N ARG A 55 -2.39 -13.78 10.42
CA ARG A 55 -2.18 -14.72 11.53
C ARG A 55 -1.81 -14.01 12.82
N ILE A 56 -1.06 -12.91 12.71
CA ILE A 56 -0.56 -12.14 13.86
C ILE A 56 -1.48 -10.98 14.21
N LEU A 57 -1.96 -10.24 13.19
CA LEU A 57 -2.71 -8.99 13.36
C LEU A 57 -4.22 -9.22 13.50
N GLY A 58 -4.69 -10.42 13.21
CA GLY A 58 -6.12 -10.72 13.18
C GLY A 58 -6.82 -10.38 11.87
N PRO A 59 -8.08 -10.81 11.70
CA PRO A 59 -8.80 -10.69 10.44
C PRO A 59 -9.37 -9.28 10.18
N GLU A 60 -9.53 -8.46 11.23
CA GLU A 60 -10.33 -7.24 11.15
C GLU A 60 -9.50 -5.98 10.81
N VAL A 61 -8.21 -5.94 11.14
CA VAL A 61 -7.39 -4.76 10.90
C VAL A 61 -7.26 -4.47 9.40
N ASN A 62 -7.32 -3.21 9.04
CA ASN A 62 -7.12 -2.78 7.65
C ASN A 62 -5.63 -2.81 7.29
N ILE A 63 -5.29 -3.42 6.14
CA ILE A 63 -3.93 -3.48 5.61
C ILE A 63 -3.88 -2.69 4.30
N PHE A 64 -2.92 -1.78 4.18
CA PHE A 64 -2.68 -0.98 2.98
C PHE A 64 -1.21 -1.08 2.59
N GLY A 65 -0.92 -1.20 1.30
CA GLY A 65 0.45 -1.34 0.80
C GLY A 65 0.54 -2.22 -0.42
N GLY A 66 1.62 -3.02 -0.52
CA GLY A 66 1.80 -3.93 -1.65
C GLY A 66 3.25 -4.23 -1.97
N SER A 67 3.51 -4.50 -3.26
CA SER A 67 4.83 -4.79 -3.79
C SER A 67 5.80 -3.63 -3.60
N ALA A 68 7.04 -3.92 -3.23
CA ALA A 68 8.14 -2.97 -3.14
C ALA A 68 9.44 -3.59 -3.63
N ILE A 69 10.25 -2.82 -4.34
CA ILE A 69 11.58 -3.27 -4.79
C ILE A 69 12.56 -3.40 -3.62
N GLY A 70 12.34 -2.62 -2.58
CA GLY A 70 13.12 -2.60 -1.35
C GLY A 70 12.38 -1.87 -0.26
N VAL A 71 12.90 -1.90 0.96
CA VAL A 71 12.31 -1.25 2.12
C VAL A 71 13.34 -0.43 2.90
N ILE A 72 12.90 0.66 3.47
CA ILE A 72 13.64 1.51 4.39
C ILE A 72 12.81 1.65 5.65
N THR A 73 13.39 1.31 6.78
CA THR A 73 12.82 1.53 8.11
C THR A 73 13.77 2.39 8.93
N ASN A 74 13.45 2.67 10.19
CA ASN A 74 14.33 3.44 11.08
C ASN A 74 15.69 2.76 11.31
N SER A 75 15.78 1.45 11.14
CA SER A 75 16.98 0.66 11.46
C SER A 75 17.49 -0.21 10.33
N GLN A 76 16.75 -0.33 9.22
CA GLN A 76 17.07 -1.24 8.13
C GLN A 76 16.86 -0.56 6.78
N THR A 77 17.79 -0.80 5.86
CA THR A 77 17.65 -0.50 4.44
C THR A 77 17.99 -1.77 3.67
N SER A 78 17.09 -2.28 2.86
CA SER A 78 17.30 -3.54 2.14
C SER A 78 16.67 -3.52 0.75
N TYR A 79 17.47 -3.95 -0.24
CA TYR A 79 17.09 -4.19 -1.64
C TYR A 79 17.41 -5.63 -2.07
N GLN A 80 18.07 -6.41 -1.20
CA GLN A 80 18.51 -7.77 -1.49
C GLN A 80 17.70 -8.78 -0.72
N GLY A 81 17.57 -9.98 -1.29
CA GLY A 81 16.79 -11.06 -0.69
C GLY A 81 15.29 -10.81 -0.84
N PHE A 82 14.56 -10.94 0.24
CA PHE A 82 13.10 -10.90 0.31
C PHE A 82 12.60 -9.85 1.31
N PRO A 83 13.05 -8.57 1.19
CA PRO A 83 12.74 -7.57 2.21
C PRO A 83 11.25 -7.31 2.32
N ALA A 84 10.78 -7.21 3.55
CA ALA A 84 9.42 -6.83 3.90
C ALA A 84 9.43 -5.91 5.12
N ALA A 85 8.57 -4.90 5.11
CA ALA A 85 8.39 -3.98 6.22
C ALA A 85 6.90 -3.78 6.53
N VAL A 86 6.61 -3.64 7.82
CA VAL A 86 5.27 -3.44 8.35
C VAL A 86 5.29 -2.28 9.34
N ALA A 87 4.35 -1.36 9.21
CA ALA A 87 4.06 -0.37 10.23
C ALA A 87 2.65 -0.61 10.76
N VAL A 88 2.51 -0.84 12.07
CA VAL A 88 1.22 -0.88 12.76
C VAL A 88 0.95 0.51 13.36
N LEU A 89 -0.25 1.03 13.12
CA LEU A 89 -0.65 2.38 13.53
C LEU A 89 -1.85 2.32 14.46
N LYS A 90 -1.79 3.12 15.52
CA LYS A 90 -2.92 3.38 16.42
C LYS A 90 -3.31 4.84 16.37
N PHE A 91 -4.57 5.09 16.07
CA PHE A 91 -5.15 6.43 16.04
C PHE A 91 -5.70 6.80 17.42
N GLU A 92 -5.74 8.09 17.70
CA GLU A 92 -6.40 8.68 18.86
C GLU A 92 -7.61 9.50 18.38
N ASP A 93 -7.34 10.66 17.76
CA ASP A 93 -8.38 11.56 17.23
C ASP A 93 -8.42 11.57 15.70
N ASN A 94 -7.84 10.55 15.07
CA ASN A 94 -7.74 10.41 13.63
C ASN A 94 -8.47 9.14 13.17
N TYR A 95 -8.80 9.10 11.91
CA TYR A 95 -9.35 7.93 11.26
C TYR A 95 -8.88 7.83 9.81
N CYS A 96 -9.12 6.72 9.17
CA CYS A 96 -8.82 6.57 7.76
C CYS A 96 -9.91 5.79 7.03
N GLN A 97 -10.00 6.04 5.73
CA GLN A 97 -10.86 5.31 4.81
C GLN A 97 -10.04 4.83 3.62
N MET A 98 -10.44 3.73 3.03
CA MET A 98 -9.74 3.14 1.89
C MET A 98 -10.70 2.81 0.78
N ALA A 99 -10.18 2.91 -0.44
CA ALA A 99 -10.85 2.45 -1.64
C ALA A 99 -9.86 1.79 -2.60
N VAL A 100 -10.36 0.92 -3.45
CA VAL A 100 -9.61 0.32 -4.55
C VAL A 100 -10.46 0.36 -5.81
N ALA A 101 -9.84 0.71 -6.92
CA ALA A 101 -10.45 0.66 -8.24
C ALA A 101 -9.64 -0.26 -9.15
N SER A 102 -10.31 -1.17 -9.81
CA SER A 102 -9.73 -2.07 -10.82
C SER A 102 -9.78 -1.42 -12.21
N GLY A 103 -9.22 -2.14 -13.21
CA GLY A 103 -9.30 -1.68 -14.59
C GLY A 103 -8.22 -0.67 -15.01
N LEU A 104 -7.20 -0.48 -14.19
CA LEU A 104 -6.04 0.36 -14.50
C LEU A 104 -5.39 -0.04 -15.83
N PHE A 105 -5.33 -1.34 -16.12
CA PHE A 105 -4.84 -1.88 -17.38
C PHE A 105 -5.54 -1.28 -18.62
N ASN A 106 -6.85 -1.12 -18.55
CA ASN A 106 -7.67 -0.66 -19.68
C ASN A 106 -7.67 0.85 -19.82
N SER A 107 -7.89 1.55 -18.70
CA SER A 107 -7.96 3.01 -18.67
C SER A 107 -7.57 3.56 -17.31
N PRO A 108 -6.33 4.08 -17.15
CA PRO A 108 -5.92 4.72 -15.91
C PRO A 108 -6.82 5.90 -15.52
N PHE A 109 -7.31 6.68 -16.49
CA PHE A 109 -8.23 7.77 -16.21
C PHE A 109 -9.54 7.29 -15.57
N LYS A 110 -10.17 6.26 -16.16
CA LYS A 110 -11.40 5.67 -15.59
C LYS A 110 -11.16 5.01 -14.23
N ALA A 111 -9.99 4.40 -14.02
CA ALA A 111 -9.62 3.87 -12.72
C ALA A 111 -9.54 4.99 -11.66
N GLY A 112 -9.02 6.17 -12.03
CA GLY A 112 -9.02 7.36 -11.17
C GLY A 112 -10.42 7.86 -10.83
N GLU A 113 -11.32 7.97 -11.84
CA GLU A 113 -12.73 8.33 -11.62
C GLU A 113 -13.43 7.35 -10.67
N GLN A 114 -13.26 6.04 -10.90
CA GLN A 114 -13.84 5.00 -10.06
C GLN A 114 -13.29 5.02 -8.63
N LEU A 115 -11.99 5.29 -8.48
CA LEU A 115 -11.36 5.40 -7.18
C LEU A 115 -11.94 6.58 -6.39
N ALA A 116 -12.08 7.75 -7.03
CA ALA A 116 -12.71 8.91 -6.41
C ALA A 116 -14.16 8.64 -6.00
N ALA A 117 -14.94 7.99 -6.88
CA ALA A 117 -16.33 7.63 -6.59
C ALA A 117 -16.49 6.59 -5.47
N ALA A 118 -15.48 5.73 -5.27
CA ALA A 118 -15.49 4.72 -4.20
C ALA A 118 -15.05 5.28 -2.84
N LEU A 119 -14.41 6.45 -2.80
CA LEU A 119 -14.04 7.12 -1.56
C LEU A 119 -15.26 7.80 -0.94
N PRO A 120 -15.48 7.63 0.37
CA PRO A 120 -16.52 8.39 1.06
C PRO A 120 -16.16 9.88 1.11
N THR A 121 -17.18 10.73 1.20
CA THR A 121 -16.96 12.16 1.46
C THR A 121 -16.39 12.34 2.86
N MET A 122 -15.20 12.95 2.96
CA MET A 122 -14.51 13.25 4.21
C MET A 122 -14.20 14.74 4.25
N PRO A 123 -15.04 15.57 4.93
CA PRO A 123 -14.88 17.03 4.93
C PRO A 123 -13.60 17.50 5.64
N ASP A 124 -13.06 16.67 6.52
CA ASP A 124 -11.82 16.87 7.27
C ASP A 124 -10.65 16.03 6.74
N ALA A 125 -10.72 15.60 5.49
CA ALA A 125 -9.63 14.88 4.84
C ALA A 125 -8.36 15.74 4.78
N SER A 126 -7.25 15.22 5.29
CA SER A 126 -5.98 15.92 5.40
C SER A 126 -4.89 15.40 4.48
N LEU A 127 -4.97 14.14 4.06
CA LEU A 127 -4.01 13.49 3.16
C LEU A 127 -4.66 12.31 2.47
N LEU A 128 -4.41 12.19 1.16
CA LEU A 128 -4.70 10.98 0.38
C LEU A 128 -3.38 10.33 -0.05
N LEU A 129 -3.16 9.09 0.39
CA LEU A 129 -2.08 8.24 -0.13
C LEU A 129 -2.60 7.41 -1.29
N LEU A 130 -1.97 7.55 -2.46
CA LEU A 130 -2.30 6.81 -3.67
C LEU A 130 -1.22 5.77 -3.97
N LEU A 131 -1.64 4.52 -4.14
CA LEU A 131 -0.79 3.47 -4.70
C LEU A 131 -1.43 2.93 -5.99
N TYR A 132 -0.61 2.58 -6.97
CA TYR A 132 -1.11 1.95 -8.19
C TYR A 132 -0.08 0.96 -8.74
N ASP A 133 -0.56 -0.04 -9.47
CA ASP A 133 0.33 -0.99 -10.15
C ASP A 133 0.99 -0.30 -11.33
N SER A 134 2.29 -0.02 -11.21
CA SER A 134 3.01 0.71 -12.24
C SER A 134 3.33 -0.15 -13.47
N ILE A 135 3.33 -1.47 -13.36
CA ILE A 135 3.61 -2.37 -14.47
C ILE A 135 2.33 -2.80 -15.17
N LYS A 136 2.16 -2.37 -16.42
CA LYS A 136 1.05 -2.79 -17.28
C LYS A 136 1.33 -4.15 -17.93
N PHE A 137 2.49 -4.27 -18.54
CA PHE A 137 3.01 -5.53 -19.10
C PHE A 137 4.41 -5.76 -18.54
N ALA A 138 4.63 -6.91 -17.97
CA ALA A 138 5.96 -7.32 -17.55
C ALA A 138 6.90 -7.40 -18.74
N GLY A 139 8.14 -7.01 -18.55
CA GLY A 139 9.18 -7.19 -19.54
C GLY A 139 9.55 -8.66 -19.73
N SER A 140 10.27 -8.93 -20.80
CA SER A 140 10.93 -10.21 -21.06
C SER A 140 12.34 -9.97 -21.56
N GLU A 141 13.11 -11.03 -21.81
CA GLU A 141 14.48 -10.90 -22.32
C GLU A 141 14.59 -10.03 -23.58
N HIS A 142 13.53 -9.99 -24.40
CA HIS A 142 13.53 -9.28 -25.69
C HIS A 142 12.50 -8.14 -25.78
N VAL A 143 11.70 -7.93 -24.74
CA VAL A 143 10.62 -6.93 -24.72
C VAL A 143 10.71 -6.08 -23.47
N ALA A 144 10.83 -4.76 -23.65
CA ALA A 144 10.82 -3.83 -22.53
C ALA A 144 9.47 -3.85 -21.79
N PRO A 145 9.46 -3.66 -20.46
CA PRO A 145 8.22 -3.54 -19.71
C PRO A 145 7.43 -2.30 -20.17
N VAL A 146 6.11 -2.39 -20.11
CA VAL A 146 5.21 -1.26 -20.36
C VAL A 146 4.62 -0.81 -19.04
N MET A 147 4.71 0.50 -18.77
CA MET A 147 4.21 1.09 -17.53
C MET A 147 2.77 1.59 -17.68
N ASN A 148 2.01 1.54 -16.59
CA ASN A 148 0.78 2.31 -16.45
C ASN A 148 1.13 3.78 -16.21
N PRO A 149 0.61 4.73 -16.99
CA PRO A 149 0.90 6.14 -16.79
C PRO A 149 0.13 6.71 -15.58
N SER A 150 0.84 7.43 -14.70
CA SER A 150 0.24 8.07 -13.51
C SER A 150 -0.60 9.30 -13.85
N ALA A 151 -0.19 10.09 -14.83
CA ALA A 151 -0.85 11.38 -15.14
C ALA A 151 -2.35 11.25 -15.46
N PRO A 152 -2.82 10.33 -16.33
CA PRO A 152 -4.25 10.16 -16.55
C PRO A 152 -4.98 9.59 -15.32
N LEU A 153 -4.33 8.73 -14.49
CA LEU A 153 -4.90 8.24 -13.25
C LEU A 153 -5.16 9.39 -12.26
N LEU A 154 -4.15 10.24 -12.04
CA LEU A 154 -4.25 11.40 -11.17
C LEU A 154 -5.33 12.37 -11.67
N ARG A 155 -5.38 12.66 -12.98
CA ARG A 155 -6.39 13.52 -13.55
C ARG A 155 -7.81 12.98 -13.35
N GLY A 156 -8.02 11.67 -13.54
CA GLY A 156 -9.31 11.03 -13.28
C GLY A 156 -9.71 11.12 -11.81
N LEU A 157 -8.76 10.93 -10.90
CA LEU A 157 -8.96 11.07 -9.46
C LEU A 157 -9.32 12.52 -9.09
N GLU A 158 -8.50 13.49 -9.45
CA GLU A 158 -8.63 14.90 -9.07
C GLU A 158 -9.95 15.54 -9.57
N LEU A 159 -10.36 15.24 -10.80
CA LEU A 159 -11.59 15.80 -11.37
C LEU A 159 -12.86 15.28 -10.69
N ASN A 160 -12.80 14.19 -9.95
CA ASN A 160 -13.94 13.51 -9.36
C ASN A 160 -13.89 13.44 -7.83
N LEU A 161 -12.83 13.94 -7.18
CA LEU A 161 -12.81 14.07 -5.73
C LEU A 161 -13.84 15.09 -5.26
N SER A 162 -14.59 14.75 -4.21
CA SER A 162 -15.60 15.61 -3.61
C SER A 162 -15.05 16.84 -2.88
N SER A 163 -13.77 16.80 -2.51
CA SER A 163 -13.06 17.90 -1.85
C SER A 163 -11.59 17.90 -2.25
N ALA A 164 -10.97 19.08 -2.23
CA ALA A 164 -9.54 19.20 -2.42
C ALA A 164 -8.81 18.60 -1.21
N VAL A 165 -7.94 17.63 -1.46
CA VAL A 165 -7.08 16.99 -0.47
C VAL A 165 -5.68 16.83 -1.04
N PRO A 166 -4.62 17.09 -0.26
CA PRO A 166 -3.25 16.81 -0.70
C PRO A 166 -3.08 15.34 -1.06
N VAL A 167 -2.51 15.06 -2.23
CA VAL A 167 -2.27 13.69 -2.73
C VAL A 167 -0.77 13.41 -2.74
N ALA A 168 -0.37 12.35 -2.06
CA ALA A 168 0.96 11.77 -2.13
C ALA A 168 0.87 10.30 -2.53
N GLY A 169 1.88 9.76 -3.21
CA GLY A 169 1.80 8.35 -3.56
C GLY A 169 2.90 7.88 -4.49
N ALA A 170 2.79 6.62 -4.89
CA ALA A 170 3.77 5.98 -5.76
C ALA A 170 3.16 4.88 -6.63
N GLY A 171 3.79 4.66 -7.78
CA GLY A 171 3.62 3.43 -8.53
C GLY A 171 4.43 2.30 -7.89
N LEU A 172 3.81 1.17 -7.67
CA LEU A 172 4.46 0.01 -7.07
C LEU A 172 5.38 -0.68 -8.07
N LEU A 173 6.54 -1.09 -7.59
CA LEU A 173 7.51 -1.95 -8.28
C LEU A 173 7.87 -3.10 -7.36
N GLY A 174 7.81 -4.33 -7.86
CA GLY A 174 8.04 -5.52 -7.03
C GLY A 174 9.48 -5.99 -6.98
N ASP A 175 10.19 -5.85 -8.11
CA ASP A 175 11.57 -6.29 -8.27
C ASP A 175 12.26 -5.56 -9.43
N GLN A 176 13.53 -5.87 -9.64
CA GLN A 176 14.34 -5.28 -10.72
C GLN A 176 14.00 -5.86 -12.11
N GLY A 177 13.28 -6.97 -12.18
CA GLY A 177 12.80 -7.58 -13.41
C GLY A 177 11.50 -6.99 -13.94
N PHE A 178 10.94 -5.98 -13.24
CA PHE A 178 9.67 -5.35 -13.60
C PHE A 178 8.52 -6.36 -13.74
N GLY A 179 8.48 -7.33 -12.83
CA GLY A 179 7.38 -8.29 -12.73
C GLY A 179 6.06 -7.63 -12.31
N HIS A 180 4.99 -8.40 -12.36
CA HIS A 180 3.67 -7.92 -11.92
C HIS A 180 3.68 -7.52 -10.45
N THR A 181 2.97 -6.45 -10.14
CA THR A 181 2.79 -5.93 -8.79
C THR A 181 1.43 -6.32 -8.22
N GLN A 182 1.33 -6.32 -6.90
CA GLN A 182 0.08 -6.56 -6.18
C GLN A 182 -0.07 -5.53 -5.06
N GLN A 183 -1.31 -5.21 -4.72
CA GLN A 183 -1.66 -4.25 -3.69
C GLN A 183 -2.47 -4.92 -2.58
N PHE A 184 -2.24 -4.48 -1.35
CA PHE A 184 -3.08 -4.78 -0.20
C PHE A 184 -4.01 -3.58 0.05
N CYS A 185 -5.32 -3.81 0.02
CA CYS A 185 -6.30 -2.78 0.34
C CYS A 185 -7.42 -3.38 1.20
N GLY A 186 -7.41 -3.01 2.48
CA GLY A 186 -8.34 -3.54 3.46
C GLY A 186 -8.20 -5.05 3.67
N LYS A 187 -9.18 -5.81 3.21
CA LYS A 187 -9.23 -7.28 3.33
C LYS A 187 -8.91 -8.01 2.02
N SER A 188 -8.48 -7.29 0.99
CA SER A 188 -8.26 -7.84 -0.35
C SER A 188 -6.85 -7.62 -0.85
N ILE A 189 -6.46 -8.46 -1.81
CA ILE A 189 -5.27 -8.30 -2.64
C ILE A 189 -5.75 -8.02 -4.06
N ALA A 190 -5.24 -6.97 -4.68
CA ALA A 190 -5.64 -6.53 -6.01
C ALA A 190 -4.44 -6.45 -6.95
N GLN A 191 -4.72 -6.58 -8.26
CA GLN A 191 -3.77 -6.39 -9.36
C GLN A 191 -4.36 -5.48 -10.41
N GLN A 192 -3.51 -4.80 -11.19
CA GLN A 192 -3.93 -3.86 -12.23
C GLN A 192 -4.99 -2.88 -11.72
N SER A 193 -4.68 -2.33 -10.56
CA SER A 193 -5.58 -1.50 -9.75
C SER A 193 -4.87 -0.25 -9.25
N ALA A 194 -5.68 0.69 -8.78
CA ALA A 194 -5.23 1.82 -7.96
C ALA A 194 -5.96 1.77 -6.62
N SER A 195 -5.26 2.04 -5.54
CA SER A 195 -5.83 2.10 -4.20
C SER A 195 -5.51 3.43 -3.53
N ALA A 196 -6.44 3.92 -2.74
CA ALA A 196 -6.29 5.14 -1.97
C ALA A 196 -6.56 4.87 -0.49
N LEU A 197 -5.77 5.54 0.35
CA LEU A 197 -5.93 5.61 1.79
C LEU A 197 -6.06 7.09 2.15
N VAL A 198 -7.20 7.51 2.65
CA VAL A 198 -7.48 8.89 3.05
C VAL A 198 -7.47 8.99 4.56
N PHE A 199 -6.72 9.95 5.06
CA PHE A 199 -6.68 10.27 6.48
C PHE A 199 -7.56 11.49 6.77
N GLY A 200 -8.29 11.42 7.87
CA GLY A 200 -9.10 12.52 8.42
C GLY A 200 -8.94 12.65 9.93
N GLY A 201 -9.63 13.62 10.50
CA GLY A 201 -9.52 14.00 11.91
C GLY A 201 -8.46 15.06 12.16
N ASN A 202 -7.93 15.09 13.36
CA ASN A 202 -6.95 16.10 13.79
C ASN A 202 -5.52 15.76 13.30
N LEU A 203 -5.35 15.63 11.98
CA LEU A 203 -4.06 15.35 11.33
C LEU A 203 -3.64 16.54 10.46
N THR A 204 -2.42 17.03 10.64
CA THR A 204 -1.81 18.01 9.76
C THR A 204 -0.78 17.31 8.87
N SER A 205 -0.95 17.39 7.56
CA SER A 205 -0.02 16.87 6.59
C SER A 205 0.85 17.98 6.01
N TYR A 206 2.11 17.68 5.78
CA TYR A 206 3.06 18.53 5.06
C TYR A 206 3.63 17.74 3.90
N ILE A 207 3.49 18.28 2.70
CA ILE A 207 4.08 17.75 1.48
C ILE A 207 5.15 18.74 1.04
N GLY A 208 6.41 18.29 1.01
CA GLY A 208 7.57 19.07 0.58
C GLY A 208 7.96 18.80 -0.85
#